data_767c4bf6a3d6bf6a8c7e763c998e5c0f
#
_entry.id   767c4bf6a3d6bf6a8c7e763c998e5c0f
#
_cell.length_a   1.000
_cell.length_b   1.000
_cell.length_c   1.000
_cell.angle_alpha   90.00
_cell.angle_beta   90.00
_cell.angle_gamma   90.00
#
_symmetry.space_group_name_H-M   'P 1'
#
loop_
_entity.id
_entity.type
_entity.pdbx_description
1 polymer ?
#
loop_
_entity_poly.entity_id
_entity_poly.type
_entity_poly.pdbx_seq_one_letter_code
_entity_poly.pdbx_strand_id
1 'polypeptide(L)'
;MGLPWVRLDSNIATHDKMLHLVSDPSTLRWQAAASYMFALAWSGGQGTDGKIATVALGFVHGNAKTARLLVKYRLWAEVAGGYEIVNFELRQQTNEVSDAIRSAQSTGGKLGNCKRHHGDLCWKRGKCSREEAS
;
A
#
# COMPACT_ATOMS: atom_id res chain seq x y z
N MET A 1 3.40 -13.37 4.85
CA MET A 1 1.95 -13.21 5.04
C MET A 1 1.52 -11.84 4.51
N GLY A 2 0.42 -11.79 3.80
CA GLY A 2 -0.07 -10.55 3.19
C GLY A 2 -0.75 -9.62 4.19
N LEU A 3 -1.08 -8.43 3.72
CA LEU A 3 -1.78 -7.40 4.49
C LEU A 3 -3.30 -7.57 4.33
N PRO A 4 -4.09 -7.32 5.39
CA PRO A 4 -5.56 -7.37 5.28
C PRO A 4 -6.12 -6.17 4.50
N TRP A 5 -5.34 -5.11 4.32
CA TRP A 5 -5.71 -3.92 3.56
C TRP A 5 -4.45 -3.27 2.99
N VAL A 6 -4.61 -2.42 2.00
CA VAL A 6 -3.52 -1.67 1.39
C VAL A 6 -3.85 -0.19 1.38
N ARG A 7 -2.81 0.62 1.26
CA ARG A 7 -2.94 2.07 1.17
C ARG A 7 -3.26 2.46 -0.27
N LEU A 8 -4.23 3.35 -0.43
CA LEU A 8 -4.50 4.03 -1.68
C LEU A 8 -4.39 5.54 -1.42
N ASP A 9 -3.49 6.20 -2.14
CA ASP A 9 -3.29 7.64 -1.95
C ASP A 9 -4.57 8.41 -2.28
N SER A 10 -4.91 9.39 -1.45
CA SER A 10 -6.11 10.19 -1.66
C SER A 10 -6.05 11.01 -2.94
N ASN A 11 -4.87 11.26 -3.48
CA ASN A 11 -4.67 12.00 -4.73
C ASN A 11 -4.56 11.10 -5.96
N ILE A 12 -4.91 9.81 -5.85
CA ILE A 12 -4.79 8.88 -6.98
C ILE A 12 -5.55 9.36 -8.22
N ALA A 13 -6.71 9.97 -8.04
CA ALA A 13 -7.53 10.46 -9.15
C ALA A 13 -6.89 11.63 -9.89
N THR A 14 -6.06 12.43 -9.22
CA THR A 14 -5.45 13.64 -9.79
C THR A 14 -3.94 13.52 -9.98
N HIS A 15 -3.35 12.37 -9.67
CA HIS A 15 -1.93 12.14 -9.85
C HIS A 15 -1.57 12.18 -11.35
N ASP A 16 -0.47 12.85 -11.70
CA ASP A 16 -0.08 13.08 -13.09
C ASP A 16 -0.04 11.82 -13.93
N LYS A 17 0.56 10.75 -13.42
CA LYS A 17 0.65 9.48 -14.14
C LYS A 17 -0.73 8.88 -14.41
N MET A 18 -1.63 8.98 -13.45
CA MET A 18 -3.00 8.48 -13.60
C MET A 18 -3.79 9.33 -14.58
N LEU A 19 -3.66 10.65 -14.51
CA LEU A 19 -4.32 11.57 -15.46
C LEU A 19 -3.86 11.30 -16.89
N HIS A 20 -2.57 11.07 -17.10
CA HIS A 20 -2.05 10.73 -18.41
C HIS A 20 -2.58 9.39 -18.90
N LEU A 21 -2.65 8.39 -18.02
CA LEU A 21 -3.18 7.07 -18.37
C LEU A 21 -4.63 7.15 -18.83
N VAL A 22 -5.51 7.82 -18.06
CA VAL A 22 -6.94 7.89 -18.38
C VAL A 22 -7.23 8.83 -19.56
N SER A 23 -6.23 9.62 -19.98
CA SER A 23 -6.30 10.46 -21.17
C SER A 23 -5.76 9.77 -22.43
N ASP A 24 -5.22 8.55 -22.30
CA ASP A 24 -4.73 7.78 -23.45
C ASP A 24 -5.90 7.46 -24.39
N PRO A 25 -5.69 7.48 -25.71
CA PRO A 25 -6.76 7.16 -26.67
C PRO A 25 -7.18 5.68 -26.66
N SER A 26 -6.45 4.81 -25.98
CA SER A 26 -6.79 3.39 -25.92
C SER A 26 -8.14 3.17 -25.22
N THR A 27 -8.94 2.25 -25.76
CA THR A 27 -10.18 1.82 -25.13
C THR A 27 -9.94 1.07 -23.82
N LEU A 28 -8.70 0.63 -23.57
CA LEU A 28 -8.31 -0.10 -22.37
C LEU A 28 -7.84 0.78 -21.22
N ARG A 29 -7.86 2.10 -21.41
CA ARG A 29 -7.36 3.04 -20.38
C ARG A 29 -8.03 2.88 -19.02
N TRP A 30 -9.33 2.69 -19.00
CA TRP A 30 -10.08 2.51 -17.75
C TRP A 30 -9.82 1.14 -17.13
N GLN A 31 -9.71 0.10 -17.95
CA GLN A 31 -9.34 -1.23 -17.47
C GLN A 31 -7.93 -1.22 -16.89
N ALA A 32 -7.00 -0.51 -17.52
CA ALA A 32 -5.64 -0.38 -17.01
C ALA A 32 -5.63 0.34 -15.66
N ALA A 33 -6.38 1.43 -15.52
CA ALA A 33 -6.49 2.15 -14.24
C ALA A 33 -7.07 1.26 -13.14
N ALA A 34 -8.13 0.50 -13.44
CA ALA A 34 -8.72 -0.45 -12.50
C ALA A 34 -7.74 -1.56 -12.13
N SER A 35 -7.03 -2.10 -13.12
CA SER A 35 -6.03 -3.15 -12.91
C SER A 35 -4.90 -2.66 -11.99
N TYR A 36 -4.50 -1.40 -12.09
CA TYR A 36 -3.53 -0.80 -11.17
C TYR A 36 -3.99 -0.92 -9.71
N MET A 37 -5.24 -0.54 -9.44
CA MET A 37 -5.81 -0.61 -8.09
C MET A 37 -6.00 -2.04 -7.61
N PHE A 38 -6.48 -2.94 -8.47
CA PHE A 38 -6.58 -4.36 -8.14
C PHE A 38 -5.21 -4.97 -7.86
N ALA A 39 -4.18 -4.54 -8.60
CA ALA A 39 -2.82 -5.03 -8.39
C ALA A 39 -2.26 -4.59 -7.04
N LEU A 40 -2.54 -3.36 -6.62
CA LEU A 40 -2.16 -2.90 -5.28
C LEU A 40 -2.76 -3.81 -4.21
N ALA A 41 -4.05 -4.07 -4.30
CA ALA A 41 -4.76 -4.92 -3.36
C ALA A 41 -4.23 -6.36 -3.39
N TRP A 42 -4.08 -6.93 -4.59
CA TRP A 42 -3.62 -8.31 -4.76
C TRP A 42 -2.20 -8.49 -4.23
N SER A 43 -1.29 -7.59 -4.61
CA SER A 43 0.11 -7.66 -4.18
C SER A 43 0.23 -7.50 -2.67
N GLY A 44 -0.51 -6.57 -2.08
CA GLY A 44 -0.53 -6.39 -0.63
C GLY A 44 -1.08 -7.63 0.08
N GLY A 45 -2.19 -8.17 -0.41
CA GLY A 45 -2.82 -9.35 0.18
C GLY A 45 -1.98 -10.62 0.05
N GLN A 46 -1.26 -10.79 -1.06
CA GLN A 46 -0.40 -11.96 -1.31
C GLN A 46 1.02 -11.79 -0.76
N GLY A 47 1.40 -10.58 -0.37
CA GLY A 47 2.74 -10.32 0.14
C GLY A 47 3.84 -10.36 -0.92
N THR A 48 3.54 -9.97 -2.17
CA THR A 48 4.52 -9.99 -3.26
C THR A 48 5.35 -8.71 -3.34
N ASP A 49 5.11 -7.74 -2.46
CA ASP A 49 5.82 -6.46 -2.38
C ASP A 49 5.86 -5.70 -3.71
N GLY A 50 4.73 -5.67 -4.38
CA GLY A 50 4.55 -4.94 -5.64
C GLY A 50 4.84 -5.72 -6.90
N LYS A 51 5.23 -6.98 -6.80
CA LYS A 51 5.55 -7.82 -7.96
C LYS A 51 4.33 -8.56 -8.45
N ILE A 52 4.13 -8.55 -9.76
CA ILE A 52 3.02 -9.22 -10.41
C ILE A 52 3.57 -10.08 -11.53
N ALA A 53 3.58 -11.39 -11.33
CA ALA A 53 4.00 -12.32 -12.38
C ALA A 53 3.06 -12.22 -13.59
N THR A 54 3.59 -12.44 -14.78
CA THR A 54 2.80 -12.40 -16.01
C THR A 54 1.56 -13.30 -15.92
N VAL A 55 1.70 -14.49 -15.31
CA VAL A 55 0.59 -15.43 -15.14
C VAL A 55 -0.47 -14.94 -14.16
N ALA A 56 -0.15 -13.95 -13.34
CA ALA A 56 -1.07 -13.39 -12.36
C ALA A 56 -1.90 -12.21 -12.90
N LEU A 57 -1.65 -11.76 -14.13
CA LEU A 57 -2.37 -10.61 -14.69
C LEU A 57 -3.89 -10.80 -14.69
N GLY A 58 -4.36 -12.03 -14.88
CA GLY A 58 -5.79 -12.33 -14.83
C GLY A 58 -6.41 -12.09 -13.46
N PHE A 59 -5.66 -12.29 -12.39
CA PHE A 59 -6.14 -12.05 -11.02
C PHE A 59 -6.37 -10.56 -10.71
N VAL A 60 -5.68 -9.68 -11.43
CA VAL A 60 -5.85 -8.23 -11.28
C VAL A 60 -6.67 -7.64 -12.43
N HIS A 61 -7.40 -8.50 -13.14
CA HIS A 61 -8.30 -8.13 -14.23
C HIS A 61 -7.60 -7.37 -15.36
N GLY A 62 -6.32 -7.70 -15.57
CA GLY A 62 -5.48 -7.10 -16.60
C GLY A 62 -5.09 -8.13 -17.67
N ASN A 63 -4.35 -7.65 -18.66
CA ASN A 63 -3.75 -8.45 -19.73
C ASN A 63 -2.46 -7.76 -20.19
N ALA A 64 -1.78 -8.33 -21.19
CA ALA A 64 -0.54 -7.78 -21.70
C ALA A 64 -0.71 -6.34 -22.23
N LYS A 65 -1.87 -6.01 -22.78
CA LYS A 65 -2.14 -4.66 -23.31
C LYS A 65 -2.32 -3.63 -22.20
N THR A 66 -3.09 -3.97 -21.14
CA THR A 66 -3.24 -3.08 -19.98
C THR A 66 -1.93 -2.91 -19.24
N ALA A 67 -1.15 -3.99 -19.12
CA ALA A 67 0.19 -3.92 -18.52
C ALA A 67 1.11 -2.98 -19.28
N ARG A 68 1.08 -3.02 -20.62
CA ARG A 68 1.85 -2.11 -21.46
C ARG A 68 1.47 -0.65 -21.23
N LEU A 69 0.18 -0.36 -21.09
CA LEU A 69 -0.27 1.00 -20.78
C LEU A 69 0.26 1.46 -19.44
N LEU A 70 0.23 0.60 -18.42
CA LEU A 70 0.74 0.94 -17.11
C LEU A 70 2.24 1.16 -17.11
N VAL A 71 2.99 0.39 -17.90
CA VAL A 71 4.43 0.60 -18.09
C VAL A 71 4.69 1.91 -18.85
N LYS A 72 3.91 2.19 -19.89
CA LYS A 72 4.04 3.41 -20.69
C LYS A 72 3.96 4.66 -19.81
N TYR A 73 3.04 4.69 -18.86
CA TYR A 73 2.85 5.82 -17.97
C TYR A 73 3.60 5.68 -16.63
N ARG A 74 4.54 4.73 -16.54
CA ARG A 74 5.44 4.54 -15.40
C ARG A 74 4.73 4.23 -14.07
N LEU A 75 3.54 3.69 -14.15
CA LEU A 75 2.83 3.15 -12.99
C LEU A 75 3.35 1.76 -12.64
N TRP A 76 3.74 1.00 -13.67
CA TRP A 76 4.42 -0.29 -13.53
C TRP A 76 5.77 -0.24 -14.26
N ALA A 77 6.67 -1.13 -13.88
CA ALA A 77 7.94 -1.39 -14.59
C ALA A 77 7.96 -2.85 -15.02
N GLU A 78 8.50 -3.12 -16.21
CA GLU A 78 8.70 -4.49 -16.67
C GLU A 78 9.94 -5.08 -16.00
N VAL A 79 9.79 -6.27 -15.41
CA VAL A 79 10.87 -7.00 -14.75
C VAL A 79 10.91 -8.44 -15.24
N ALA A 80 11.94 -9.17 -14.86
CA ALA A 80 12.03 -10.59 -15.22
C ALA A 80 10.82 -11.35 -14.64
N GLY A 81 10.11 -12.04 -15.52
CA GLY A 81 8.95 -12.84 -15.13
C GLY A 81 7.64 -12.08 -14.98
N GLY A 82 7.62 -10.77 -15.18
CA GLY A 82 6.39 -10.01 -15.07
C GLY A 82 6.56 -8.51 -14.92
N TYR A 83 5.91 -7.94 -13.93
CA TYR A 83 5.85 -6.51 -13.71
C TYR A 83 6.05 -6.17 -12.24
N GLU A 84 6.37 -4.92 -11.96
CA GLU A 84 6.50 -4.42 -10.59
C GLU A 84 5.81 -3.06 -10.51
N ILE A 85 5.03 -2.85 -9.45
CA ILE A 85 4.39 -1.56 -9.20
C ILE A 85 5.47 -0.55 -8.80
N VAL A 86 5.58 0.55 -9.54
CA VAL A 86 6.60 1.58 -9.30
C VAL A 86 6.34 2.23 -7.94
N ASN A 87 7.40 2.35 -7.13
CA ASN A 87 7.36 2.96 -5.80
C ASN A 87 6.42 2.25 -4.81
N PHE A 88 6.17 0.96 -4.99
CA PHE A 88 5.31 0.19 -4.08
C PHE A 88 5.80 0.30 -2.63
N GLU A 89 7.09 0.15 -2.39
CA GLU A 89 7.68 0.22 -1.05
C GLU A 89 7.51 1.59 -0.40
N LEU A 90 7.50 2.65 -1.20
CA LEU A 90 7.29 4.01 -0.70
C LEU A 90 5.82 4.31 -0.38
N ARG A 91 4.90 3.66 -1.09
CA ARG A 91 3.46 3.91 -0.98
C ARG A 91 2.75 2.90 -0.10
N GLN A 92 3.27 1.67 -0.06
CA GLN A 92 2.69 0.58 0.69
C GLN A 92 3.69 0.07 1.72
N GLN A 93 3.18 -0.68 2.69
CA GLN A 93 4.01 -1.36 3.65
C GLN A 93 4.41 -2.72 3.09
N THR A 94 5.71 -2.99 3.04
CA THR A 94 6.20 -4.33 2.76
C THR A 94 5.96 -5.22 3.98
N ASN A 95 6.10 -6.55 3.82
CA ASN A 95 5.86 -7.49 4.91
C ASN A 95 6.73 -7.19 6.14
N GLU A 96 8.03 -6.97 5.95
CA GLU A 96 8.96 -6.67 7.06
C GLU A 96 8.61 -5.34 7.73
N VAL A 97 8.38 -4.30 6.92
CA VAL A 97 8.04 -2.97 7.41
C VAL A 97 6.69 -3.00 8.14
N SER A 98 5.73 -3.77 7.64
CA SER A 98 4.43 -3.92 8.30
C SER A 98 4.55 -4.49 9.69
N ASP A 99 5.36 -5.52 9.87
CA ASP A 99 5.56 -6.15 11.17
C ASP A 99 6.23 -5.19 12.16
N ALA A 100 7.24 -4.44 11.70
CA ALA A 100 7.90 -3.44 12.53
C ALA A 100 6.96 -2.31 12.94
N ILE A 101 6.15 -1.81 12.01
CA ILE A 101 5.18 -0.75 12.26
C ILE A 101 4.09 -1.25 13.22
N ARG A 102 3.63 -2.47 13.04
CA ARG A 102 2.61 -3.06 13.91
C ARG A 102 3.08 -3.13 15.36
N SER A 103 4.33 -3.55 15.60
CA SER A 103 4.94 -3.54 16.92
C SER A 103 5.03 -2.12 17.50
N ALA A 104 5.49 -1.15 16.71
CA ALA A 104 5.61 0.23 17.12
C ALA A 104 4.25 0.85 17.47
N GLN A 105 3.22 0.55 16.67
CA GLN A 105 1.86 1.04 16.91
C GLN A 105 1.27 0.48 18.21
N SER A 106 1.54 -0.79 18.52
CA SER A 106 1.10 -1.38 19.77
C SER A 106 1.67 -0.64 20.98
N THR A 107 2.97 -0.33 20.95
CA THR A 107 3.62 0.45 22.00
C THR A 107 3.08 1.88 22.07
N GLY A 108 2.97 2.54 20.92
CA GLY A 108 2.43 3.89 20.83
C GLY A 108 0.98 3.99 21.32
N GLY A 109 0.17 2.98 21.05
CA GLY A 109 -1.21 2.92 21.52
C GLY A 109 -1.32 2.91 23.04
N LYS A 110 -0.45 2.17 23.72
CA LYS A 110 -0.42 2.13 25.18
C LYS A 110 -0.07 3.49 25.78
N LEU A 111 0.94 4.16 25.25
CA LEU A 111 1.33 5.50 25.69
C LEU A 111 0.24 6.54 25.40
N GLY A 112 -0.40 6.47 24.24
CA GLY A 112 -1.48 7.37 23.88
C GLY A 112 -2.69 7.24 24.81
N ASN A 113 -3.04 6.02 25.18
CA ASN A 113 -4.13 5.78 26.13
C ASN A 113 -3.82 6.35 27.52
N CYS A 114 -2.60 6.17 28.00
CA CYS A 114 -2.15 6.74 29.25
C CYS A 114 -2.28 8.27 29.25
N LYS A 115 -1.77 8.94 28.24
CA LYS A 115 -1.85 10.38 28.09
C LYS A 115 -3.31 10.87 28.07
N ARG A 116 -4.18 10.18 27.37
CA ARG A 116 -5.59 10.55 27.22
C ARG A 116 -6.37 10.44 28.52
N HIS A 117 -6.13 9.40 29.31
CA HIS A 117 -6.93 9.09 30.49
C HIS A 117 -6.32 9.64 31.79
N HIS A 118 -5.01 9.78 31.86
CA HIS A 118 -4.29 10.17 33.08
C HIS A 118 -3.68 11.56 33.02
N GLY A 119 -3.69 12.21 31.85
CA GLY A 119 -3.17 13.53 31.66
C GLY A 119 -1.65 13.58 31.49
N ASP A 120 -1.15 14.81 31.36
CA ASP A 120 0.25 15.04 31.00
C ASP A 120 1.26 14.61 32.07
N LEU A 121 0.92 14.70 33.34
CA LEU A 121 1.84 14.33 34.41
C LEU A 121 2.19 12.84 34.37
N CYS A 122 1.22 11.98 34.14
CA CYS A 122 1.45 10.55 34.00
C CYS A 122 2.32 10.25 32.78
N TRP A 123 2.01 10.88 31.67
CA TRP A 123 2.75 10.75 30.42
C TRP A 123 4.22 11.19 30.59
N LYS A 124 4.45 12.34 31.22
CA LYS A 124 5.81 12.89 31.39
C LYS A 124 6.69 12.06 32.31
N ARG A 125 6.10 11.30 33.23
CA ARG A 125 6.85 10.41 34.11
C ARG A 125 7.32 9.13 33.42
N GLY A 126 6.84 8.87 32.19
CA GLY A 126 7.20 7.68 31.44
C GLY A 126 6.59 6.39 31.98
N LYS A 127 5.81 6.44 33.03
CA LYS A 127 5.07 5.32 33.60
C LYS A 127 3.63 5.72 33.85
N CYS A 128 2.71 4.81 33.56
CA CYS A 128 1.30 5.00 33.87
C CYS A 128 1.05 4.51 35.30
N SER A 129 0.51 5.36 36.15
CA SER A 129 0.19 4.97 37.54
C SER A 129 -0.82 3.83 37.60
N ARG A 130 -1.68 3.71 36.60
CA ARG A 130 -2.62 2.61 36.48
C ARG A 130 -1.92 1.28 36.24
N GLU A 131 -0.83 1.27 35.46
CA GLU A 131 -0.01 0.08 35.26
C GLU A 131 0.75 -0.31 36.51
N GLU A 132 1.20 0.66 37.28
CA GLU A 132 1.87 0.43 38.56
C GLU A 132 0.92 -0.18 39.59
N ALA A 133 -0.36 0.20 39.54
CA ALA A 133 -1.40 -0.32 40.45
C ALA A 133 -1.87 -1.73 40.10
N SER A 134 -1.64 -2.15 38.86
CA SER A 134 -2.01 -3.49 38.41
C SER A 134 -0.82 -4.44 38.46
#